data_a28e09b466d8b12fe24ec442eea03a38
#
_entry.id   a28e09b466d8b12fe24ec442eea03a38
#
_cell.length_a   1.000
_cell.length_b   1.000
_cell.length_c   1.000
_cell.angle_alpha   90.00
_cell.angle_beta   90.00
_cell.angle_gamma   90.00
#
_symmetry.space_group_name_H-M   'P 1'
#
loop_
_entity.id
_entity.type
_entity.pdbx_description
1 polymer ?
#
loop_
_entity_poly.entity_id
_entity_poly.type
_entity_poly.pdbx_seq_one_letter_code
_entity_poly.pdbx_strand_id
1 'polypeptide(L)'
;YIDPHYGVIVEDGGEVLPDGVTDNHQATKYQKRVTELKNLEASNRLFIELVEELHRRGMKIILDGVFNHCGSFNKWMDRERIYENQKDYQPGAYISPDSPYRSYFHFLKDDEEEWPYNPNYDGWWGHDTLPKLNYEDSVKLENYILYIGRKWVSPPFNVDGWRLDVAADLGQTNDYNHSFWKKFREAVKDANPNALILAEHYGDPSEWLQGDEWDTVMNYDAFMEPVTWFLTGMEKHSDEHMEDL
;
A
#
# COMPACT_ATOMS: atom_id res chain seq x y z
N TYR A 1 0.09 9.71 -5.47
CA TYR A 1 -0.73 10.80 -4.93
C TYR A 1 -1.23 10.46 -3.54
N ILE A 2 -1.46 11.47 -2.71
CA ILE A 2 -2.15 11.31 -1.42
C ILE A 2 -3.61 10.97 -1.69
N ASP A 3 -4.22 10.20 -0.80
CA ASP A 3 -5.63 9.85 -0.89
C ASP A 3 -6.50 11.11 -1.07
N PRO A 4 -7.26 11.21 -2.16
CA PRO A 4 -8.05 12.40 -2.46
C PRO A 4 -9.18 12.66 -1.46
N HIS A 5 -9.55 11.71 -0.62
CA HIS A 5 -10.48 11.94 0.49
C HIS A 5 -9.87 12.86 1.59
N TYR A 6 -8.56 12.94 1.64
CA TYR A 6 -7.83 13.79 2.57
C TYR A 6 -7.66 15.21 2.09
N GLY A 7 -7.66 15.43 0.76
CA GLY A 7 -7.22 16.65 0.16
C GLY A 7 -8.33 17.60 -0.21
N VAL A 8 -7.90 18.76 -0.71
CA VAL A 8 -8.79 19.72 -1.35
C VAL A 8 -9.27 19.16 -2.67
N ILE A 9 -10.58 18.95 -2.80
CA ILE A 9 -11.20 18.48 -4.02
C ILE A 9 -11.61 19.72 -4.84
N VAL A 10 -10.99 19.88 -5.99
CA VAL A 10 -11.24 21.02 -6.90
C VAL A 10 -12.56 20.87 -7.64
N GLU A 11 -12.89 19.64 -8.02
CA GLU A 11 -14.19 19.27 -8.59
C GLU A 11 -14.71 18.04 -7.89
N ASP A 12 -15.78 18.18 -7.18
CA ASP A 12 -16.52 17.11 -6.53
C ASP A 12 -17.98 17.20 -6.94
N GLY A 13 -18.24 16.77 -8.16
CA GLY A 13 -19.60 16.70 -8.70
C GLY A 13 -19.91 15.26 -9.02
N GLY A 14 -21.13 14.86 -8.81
CA GLY A 14 -21.61 13.52 -9.08
C GLY A 14 -22.37 12.93 -7.89
N GLU A 15 -22.97 11.79 -8.12
CA GLU A 15 -23.80 11.14 -7.12
C GLU A 15 -22.97 10.19 -6.27
N VAL A 16 -23.30 10.09 -5.00
CA VAL A 16 -22.83 9.01 -4.12
C VAL A 16 -23.64 7.75 -4.43
N LEU A 17 -23.02 6.59 -4.17
CA LEU A 17 -23.71 5.32 -4.31
C LEU A 17 -24.90 5.23 -3.33
N PRO A 18 -26.01 4.62 -3.73
CA PRO A 18 -27.10 4.25 -2.82
C PRO A 18 -26.62 3.29 -1.73
N ASP A 19 -27.32 3.28 -0.60
CA ASP A 19 -27.06 2.34 0.47
C ASP A 19 -27.14 0.88 -0.03
N GLY A 20 -26.15 0.06 0.36
CA GLY A 20 -26.06 -1.36 0.01
C GLY A 20 -25.36 -1.66 -1.31
N VAL A 21 -24.90 -0.67 -2.06
CA VAL A 21 -24.04 -0.87 -3.23
C VAL A 21 -22.59 -1.02 -2.76
N THR A 22 -21.92 -2.06 -3.21
CA THR A 22 -20.55 -2.42 -2.75
C THR A 22 -19.47 -2.19 -3.80
N ASP A 23 -19.80 -1.93 -5.06
CA ASP A 23 -18.84 -1.53 -6.08
C ASP A 23 -18.93 -0.03 -6.40
N ASN A 24 -17.80 0.56 -6.80
CA ASN A 24 -17.65 1.99 -7.00
C ASN A 24 -17.68 2.43 -8.46
N HIS A 25 -17.82 1.54 -9.43
CA HIS A 25 -17.69 1.91 -10.83
C HIS A 25 -18.75 2.91 -11.33
N GLN A 26 -19.87 3.01 -10.64
CA GLN A 26 -20.93 4.01 -10.94
C GLN A 26 -20.90 5.22 -10.00
N ALA A 27 -19.98 5.27 -9.06
CA ALA A 27 -19.80 6.38 -8.15
C ALA A 27 -19.08 7.55 -8.84
N THR A 28 -19.79 8.33 -9.65
CA THR A 28 -19.21 9.44 -10.43
C THR A 28 -18.48 10.45 -9.56
N LYS A 29 -18.92 10.66 -8.33
CA LYS A 29 -18.26 11.48 -7.34
C LYS A 29 -16.87 10.95 -6.98
N TYR A 30 -16.78 9.65 -6.70
CA TYR A 30 -15.50 9.01 -6.37
C TYR A 30 -14.59 8.86 -7.59
N GLN A 31 -15.13 8.61 -8.77
CA GLN A 31 -14.36 8.59 -10.00
C GLN A 31 -13.61 9.90 -10.22
N LYS A 32 -14.27 11.04 -10.12
CA LYS A 32 -13.63 12.35 -10.27
C LYS A 32 -12.55 12.60 -9.23
N ARG A 33 -12.74 12.16 -7.99
CA ARG A 33 -11.73 12.29 -6.93
C ARG A 33 -10.43 11.62 -7.31
N VAL A 34 -10.47 10.42 -7.88
CA VAL A 34 -9.29 9.60 -8.13
C VAL A 34 -8.78 9.68 -9.58
N THR A 35 -9.61 10.13 -10.53
CA THR A 35 -9.22 10.20 -11.95
C THR A 35 -8.83 11.60 -12.42
N GLU A 36 -9.36 12.65 -11.82
CA GLU A 36 -9.06 14.04 -12.22
C GLU A 36 -7.70 14.49 -11.65
N LEU A 37 -6.72 14.69 -12.53
CA LEU A 37 -5.35 15.04 -12.13
C LEU A 37 -5.29 16.28 -11.22
N LYS A 38 -6.12 17.30 -11.50
CA LYS A 38 -6.16 18.51 -10.67
C LYS A 38 -6.59 18.28 -9.22
N ASN A 39 -7.47 17.28 -8.97
CA ASN A 39 -7.85 16.87 -7.61
C ASN A 39 -6.70 16.17 -6.90
N LEU A 40 -6.02 15.26 -7.61
CA LEU A 40 -4.85 14.55 -7.08
C LEU A 40 -3.70 15.51 -6.75
N GLU A 41 -3.44 16.48 -7.62
CA GLU A 41 -2.42 17.51 -7.38
C GLU A 41 -2.80 18.46 -6.24
N ALA A 42 -4.09 18.81 -6.10
CA ALA A 42 -4.55 19.61 -4.98
C ALA A 42 -4.34 18.90 -3.64
N SER A 43 -4.61 17.59 -3.58
CA SER A 43 -4.34 16.75 -2.40
C SER A 43 -2.85 16.71 -2.07
N ASN A 44 -1.98 16.56 -3.05
CA ASN A 44 -0.54 16.59 -2.84
C ASN A 44 -0.06 17.95 -2.30
N ARG A 45 -0.59 19.06 -2.80
CA ARG A 45 -0.23 20.39 -2.28
C ARG A 45 -0.63 20.56 -0.82
N LEU A 46 -1.85 20.20 -0.47
CA LEU A 46 -2.31 20.25 0.93
C LEU A 46 -1.45 19.37 1.84
N PHE A 47 -1.05 18.20 1.36
CA PHE A 47 -0.17 17.31 2.12
C PHE A 47 1.22 17.92 2.35
N ILE A 48 1.80 18.60 1.37
CA ILE A 48 3.07 19.32 1.53
C ILE A 48 2.92 20.41 2.61
N GLU A 49 1.85 21.18 2.58
CA GLU A 49 1.56 22.20 3.61
C GLU A 49 1.41 21.57 5.01
N LEU A 50 0.77 20.40 5.11
CA LEU A 50 0.65 19.66 6.35
C LEU A 50 2.03 19.23 6.88
N VAL A 51 2.89 18.68 6.04
CA VAL A 51 4.25 18.25 6.45
C VAL A 51 5.07 19.45 6.92
N GLU A 52 5.04 20.56 6.20
CA GLU A 52 5.73 21.79 6.58
C GLU A 52 5.24 22.32 7.93
N GLU A 53 3.93 22.32 8.18
CA GLU A 53 3.37 22.77 9.45
C GLU A 53 3.71 21.82 10.61
N LEU A 54 3.72 20.51 10.40
CA LEU A 54 4.16 19.52 11.38
C LEU A 54 5.62 19.75 11.77
N HIS A 55 6.50 19.91 10.77
CA HIS A 55 7.92 20.20 11.01
C HIS A 55 8.12 21.53 11.77
N ARG A 56 7.36 22.57 11.42
CA ARG A 56 7.38 23.85 12.14
C ARG A 56 7.03 23.71 13.62
N ARG A 57 6.20 22.72 13.98
CA ARG A 57 5.83 22.37 15.35
C ARG A 57 6.78 21.37 16.02
N GLY A 58 7.86 20.95 15.34
CA GLY A 58 8.80 19.95 15.84
C GLY A 58 8.26 18.52 15.81
N MET A 59 7.17 18.28 15.07
CA MET A 59 6.58 16.95 14.89
C MET A 59 7.16 16.26 13.65
N LYS A 60 7.16 14.94 13.68
CA LYS A 60 7.57 14.06 12.57
C LYS A 60 6.35 13.35 11.98
N ILE A 61 6.45 13.00 10.70
CA ILE A 61 5.40 12.27 10.00
C ILE A 61 5.99 11.04 9.31
N ILE A 62 5.36 9.89 9.53
CA ILE A 62 5.69 8.61 8.91
C ILE A 62 4.49 8.19 8.07
N LEU A 63 4.74 7.80 6.81
CA LEU A 63 3.69 7.29 5.92
C LEU A 63 3.53 5.79 6.08
N ASP A 64 2.30 5.32 5.94
CA ASP A 64 1.99 3.90 5.81
C ASP A 64 2.29 3.41 4.39
N GLY A 65 3.17 2.45 4.27
CA GLY A 65 3.61 1.83 3.02
C GLY A 65 3.00 0.44 2.87
N VAL A 66 1.80 0.36 2.30
CA VAL A 66 1.16 -0.91 1.95
C VAL A 66 1.72 -1.39 0.62
N PHE A 67 2.84 -2.14 0.67
CA PHE A 67 3.57 -2.57 -0.52
C PHE A 67 3.41 -4.06 -0.84
N ASN A 68 2.91 -4.87 0.09
CA ASN A 68 2.63 -6.29 -0.15
C ASN A 68 1.45 -6.52 -1.11
N HIS A 69 0.44 -5.69 -1.01
CA HIS A 69 -0.81 -5.77 -1.80
C HIS A 69 -1.31 -4.37 -2.15
N CYS A 70 -2.35 -4.28 -2.93
CA CYS A 70 -3.07 -3.03 -3.14
C CYS A 70 -4.57 -3.23 -2.93
N GLY A 71 -5.34 -2.15 -2.87
CA GLY A 71 -6.80 -2.28 -2.95
C GLY A 71 -7.24 -2.68 -4.35
N SER A 72 -8.29 -3.47 -4.46
CA SER A 72 -8.86 -3.92 -5.74
C SER A 72 -9.31 -2.76 -6.65
N PHE A 73 -9.63 -1.60 -6.04
CA PHE A 73 -9.97 -0.36 -6.74
C PHE A 73 -8.75 0.43 -7.26
N ASN A 74 -7.52 0.00 -6.95
CA ASN A 74 -6.32 0.65 -7.49
C ASN A 74 -6.31 0.54 -9.02
N LYS A 75 -5.91 1.58 -9.72
CA LYS A 75 -5.84 1.61 -11.20
C LYS A 75 -5.05 0.48 -11.84
N TRP A 76 -4.18 -0.17 -11.10
CA TRP A 76 -3.40 -1.32 -11.62
C TRP A 76 -4.27 -2.57 -11.74
N MET A 77 -5.19 -2.79 -10.81
CA MET A 77 -6.17 -3.88 -10.85
C MET A 77 -7.48 -3.42 -11.50
N ASP A 78 -8.06 -2.33 -10.99
CA ASP A 78 -9.32 -1.72 -11.43
C ASP A 78 -10.50 -2.71 -11.46
N ARG A 79 -10.61 -3.53 -10.43
CA ARG A 79 -11.73 -4.49 -10.31
C ARG A 79 -13.09 -3.78 -10.26
N GLU A 80 -13.18 -2.66 -9.60
CA GLU A 80 -14.38 -1.83 -9.48
C GLU A 80 -14.62 -0.96 -10.72
N ARG A 81 -13.77 -1.06 -11.76
CA ARG A 81 -13.94 -0.42 -13.07
C ARG A 81 -14.04 1.11 -12.99
N ILE A 82 -13.35 1.71 -12.02
CA ILE A 82 -13.35 3.16 -11.79
C ILE A 82 -12.61 3.89 -12.92
N TYR A 83 -11.51 3.30 -13.41
CA TYR A 83 -10.65 3.88 -14.44
C TYR A 83 -11.00 3.40 -15.85
N GLU A 84 -11.86 2.39 -15.97
CA GLU A 84 -12.29 1.87 -17.25
C GLU A 84 -12.93 2.98 -18.10
N ASN A 85 -12.43 3.14 -19.34
CA ASN A 85 -12.87 4.18 -20.27
C ASN A 85 -12.58 5.62 -19.82
N GLN A 86 -11.83 5.84 -18.75
CA GLN A 86 -11.39 7.18 -18.38
C GLN A 86 -10.25 7.64 -19.29
N LYS A 87 -10.31 8.89 -19.73
CA LYS A 87 -9.27 9.50 -20.55
C LYS A 87 -7.93 9.47 -19.79
N ASP A 88 -6.86 9.14 -20.51
CA ASP A 88 -5.48 9.12 -20.01
C ASP A 88 -5.18 7.96 -19.01
N TYR A 89 -6.09 7.01 -18.84
CA TYR A 89 -5.86 5.80 -18.06
C TYR A 89 -5.77 4.57 -18.97
N GLN A 90 -4.87 3.67 -18.60
CA GLN A 90 -4.76 2.36 -19.24
C GLN A 90 -5.69 1.35 -18.54
N PRO A 91 -6.15 0.31 -19.24
CA PRO A 91 -6.99 -0.71 -18.59
C PRO A 91 -6.22 -1.38 -17.44
N GLY A 92 -6.91 -1.59 -16.32
CA GLY A 92 -6.38 -2.36 -15.20
C GLY A 92 -6.17 -3.83 -15.54
N ALA A 93 -5.41 -4.54 -14.71
CA ALA A 93 -5.11 -5.95 -14.92
C ALA A 93 -6.35 -6.85 -14.86
N TYR A 94 -7.37 -6.47 -14.12
CA TYR A 94 -8.66 -7.16 -14.09
C TYR A 94 -9.43 -7.04 -15.42
N ILE A 95 -9.27 -5.91 -16.11
CA ILE A 95 -10.06 -5.56 -17.31
C ILE A 95 -9.55 -6.30 -18.56
N SER A 96 -8.23 -6.43 -18.71
CA SER A 96 -7.65 -6.92 -19.96
C SER A 96 -6.35 -7.68 -19.75
N PRO A 97 -6.13 -8.79 -20.49
CA PRO A 97 -4.86 -9.51 -20.49
C PRO A 97 -3.71 -8.66 -21.05
N ASP A 98 -4.02 -7.69 -21.91
CA ASP A 98 -3.04 -6.76 -22.50
C ASP A 98 -2.74 -5.55 -21.62
N SER A 99 -3.25 -5.53 -20.38
CA SER A 99 -2.98 -4.45 -19.44
C SER A 99 -1.48 -4.27 -19.19
N PRO A 100 -0.96 -3.02 -19.21
CA PRO A 100 0.43 -2.75 -18.86
C PRO A 100 0.76 -3.07 -17.39
N TYR A 101 -0.24 -3.37 -16.59
CA TYR A 101 -0.16 -3.77 -15.19
C TYR A 101 -0.32 -5.28 -14.98
N ARG A 102 -0.50 -6.06 -16.06
CA ARG A 102 -0.77 -7.50 -15.99
C ARG A 102 0.28 -8.25 -15.16
N SER A 103 1.56 -7.94 -15.35
CA SER A 103 2.68 -8.58 -14.62
C SER A 103 2.79 -8.14 -13.15
N TYR A 104 1.99 -7.17 -12.70
CA TYR A 104 1.99 -6.75 -11.30
C TYR A 104 1.24 -7.72 -10.39
N PHE A 105 0.51 -8.65 -10.98
CA PHE A 105 -0.33 -9.62 -10.29
C PHE A 105 -0.10 -11.03 -10.83
N HIS A 106 -0.26 -12.01 -9.95
CA HIS A 106 -0.28 -13.40 -10.36
C HIS A 106 -1.74 -13.83 -10.57
N PHE A 107 -2.07 -14.32 -11.77
CA PHE A 107 -3.38 -14.85 -12.08
C PHE A 107 -3.34 -16.38 -12.00
N LEU A 108 -4.24 -16.93 -11.20
CA LEU A 108 -4.36 -18.37 -10.96
C LEU A 108 -4.96 -19.10 -12.17
N LYS A 109 -5.76 -18.37 -12.96
CA LYS A 109 -6.27 -18.80 -14.28
C LYS A 109 -6.11 -17.64 -15.25
N ASP A 110 -5.55 -17.90 -16.39
CA ASP A 110 -5.12 -16.90 -17.37
C ASP A 110 -5.43 -17.30 -18.82
N ASP A 111 -6.41 -18.16 -19.00
CA ASP A 111 -6.89 -18.55 -20.31
C ASP A 111 -7.71 -17.43 -20.95
N GLU A 112 -7.73 -17.35 -22.29
CA GLU A 112 -8.46 -16.30 -23.03
C GLU A 112 -9.94 -16.19 -22.64
N GLU A 113 -10.54 -17.31 -22.24
CA GLU A 113 -11.95 -17.41 -21.83
C GLU A 113 -12.25 -16.74 -20.48
N GLU A 114 -11.24 -16.51 -19.66
CA GLU A 114 -11.37 -15.83 -18.35
C GLU A 114 -11.48 -14.29 -18.50
N TRP A 115 -11.22 -13.76 -19.68
CA TRP A 115 -11.24 -12.35 -20.01
C TRP A 115 -12.48 -11.93 -20.84
N PRO A 116 -12.95 -10.67 -20.71
CA PRO A 116 -12.49 -9.62 -19.79
C PRO A 116 -12.98 -9.85 -18.35
N TYR A 117 -12.44 -9.06 -17.43
CA TYR A 117 -12.83 -9.05 -16.03
C TYR A 117 -12.45 -10.32 -15.26
N ASN A 118 -11.19 -10.72 -15.39
CA ASN A 118 -10.69 -11.94 -14.77
C ASN A 118 -10.59 -11.84 -13.24
N PRO A 119 -11.41 -12.57 -12.46
CA PRO A 119 -11.40 -12.54 -11.00
C PRO A 119 -10.39 -13.51 -10.38
N ASN A 120 -9.67 -14.30 -11.19
CA ASN A 120 -8.83 -15.41 -10.74
C ASN A 120 -7.39 -14.95 -10.46
N TYR A 121 -7.20 -13.89 -9.67
CA TYR A 121 -5.90 -13.41 -9.24
C TYR A 121 -5.61 -13.78 -7.78
N ASP A 122 -4.32 -13.78 -7.44
CA ASP A 122 -3.87 -14.04 -6.08
C ASP A 122 -4.16 -12.82 -5.18
N GLY A 123 -4.78 -13.07 -4.04
CA GLY A 123 -5.06 -12.08 -3.01
C GLY A 123 -4.31 -12.39 -1.72
N TRP A 124 -3.89 -11.35 -1.00
CA TRP A 124 -3.27 -11.54 0.31
C TRP A 124 -4.26 -12.25 1.25
N TRP A 125 -3.84 -13.40 1.79
CA TRP A 125 -4.67 -14.34 2.54
C TRP A 125 -5.96 -14.77 1.82
N GLY A 126 -5.95 -14.74 0.48
CA GLY A 126 -7.12 -15.10 -0.34
C GLY A 126 -8.20 -14.04 -0.42
N HIS A 127 -7.96 -12.84 0.09
CA HIS A 127 -8.90 -11.72 -0.02
C HIS A 127 -8.83 -11.09 -1.41
N ASP A 128 -9.92 -11.19 -2.15
CA ASP A 128 -10.06 -10.63 -3.50
C ASP A 128 -10.06 -9.09 -3.56
N THR A 129 -10.33 -8.45 -2.42
CA THR A 129 -10.24 -6.99 -2.25
C THR A 129 -8.81 -6.50 -2.02
N LEU A 130 -7.88 -7.41 -1.78
CA LEU A 130 -6.46 -7.15 -1.48
C LEU A 130 -5.53 -7.90 -2.45
N PRO A 131 -5.55 -7.56 -3.77
CA PRO A 131 -4.69 -8.19 -4.77
C PRO A 131 -3.22 -8.16 -4.34
N LYS A 132 -2.59 -9.34 -4.25
CA LYS A 132 -1.17 -9.45 -3.90
C LYS A 132 -0.29 -8.99 -5.06
N LEU A 133 0.74 -8.20 -4.75
CA LEU A 133 1.68 -7.69 -5.74
C LEU A 133 2.77 -8.72 -6.05
N ASN A 134 3.00 -8.96 -7.34
CA ASN A 134 3.95 -9.94 -7.87
C ASN A 134 5.26 -9.27 -8.29
N TYR A 135 6.18 -9.16 -7.37
CA TYR A 135 7.46 -8.50 -7.58
C TYR A 135 8.47 -9.35 -8.36
N GLU A 136 8.51 -10.67 -8.08
CA GLU A 136 9.49 -11.58 -8.69
C GLU A 136 9.37 -11.62 -10.22
N ASP A 137 8.16 -11.48 -10.74
CA ASP A 137 7.91 -11.48 -12.20
C ASP A 137 7.80 -10.08 -12.78
N SER A 138 7.98 -9.02 -11.97
CA SER A 138 7.81 -7.64 -12.44
C SER A 138 8.87 -6.66 -11.93
N VAL A 139 10.01 -6.63 -12.61
CA VAL A 139 11.05 -5.62 -12.39
C VAL A 139 10.51 -4.19 -12.52
N LYS A 140 9.50 -3.98 -13.37
CA LYS A 140 8.83 -2.68 -13.52
C LYS A 140 8.13 -2.27 -12.24
N LEU A 141 7.43 -3.18 -11.57
CA LEU A 141 6.79 -2.95 -10.29
C LEU A 141 7.82 -2.66 -9.21
N GLU A 142 8.83 -3.52 -9.08
CA GLU A 142 9.92 -3.33 -8.11
C GLU A 142 10.52 -1.92 -8.22
N ASN A 143 10.96 -1.53 -9.42
CA ASN A 143 11.56 -0.21 -9.64
C ASN A 143 10.59 0.93 -9.33
N TYR A 144 9.30 0.75 -9.61
CA TYR A 144 8.30 1.77 -9.30
C TYR A 144 8.11 1.94 -7.79
N ILE A 145 8.06 0.86 -7.02
CA ILE A 145 7.93 0.95 -5.56
C ILE A 145 9.20 1.51 -4.92
N LEU A 146 10.40 1.14 -5.39
CA LEU A 146 11.64 1.75 -4.94
C LEU A 146 11.66 3.28 -5.22
N TYR A 147 11.18 3.68 -6.40
CA TYR A 147 10.99 5.11 -6.71
C TYR A 147 10.01 5.79 -5.75
N ILE A 148 8.89 5.15 -5.40
CA ILE A 148 7.92 5.67 -4.43
C ILE A 148 8.57 5.82 -3.05
N GLY A 149 9.35 4.83 -2.60
CA GLY A 149 10.10 4.89 -1.35
C GLY A 149 10.96 6.15 -1.24
N ARG A 150 11.70 6.47 -2.32
CA ARG A 150 12.54 7.68 -2.41
C ARG A 150 11.72 8.98 -2.49
N LYS A 151 10.70 8.98 -3.35
CA LYS A 151 9.93 10.17 -3.68
C LYS A 151 9.36 10.88 -2.46
N TRP A 152 8.74 10.14 -1.56
CA TRP A 152 8.03 10.74 -0.43
C TRP A 152 8.95 11.24 0.68
N VAL A 153 10.14 10.68 0.82
CA VAL A 153 11.15 11.18 1.78
C VAL A 153 12.01 12.31 1.21
N SER A 154 11.81 12.65 -0.07
CA SER A 154 12.52 13.71 -0.79
C SER A 154 11.68 14.98 -0.91
N PRO A 155 12.31 16.15 -1.21
CA PRO A 155 11.53 17.34 -1.60
C PRO A 155 10.61 17.08 -2.80
N PRO A 156 9.41 17.68 -2.84
CA PRO A 156 8.88 18.63 -1.86
C PRO A 156 8.16 18.00 -0.66
N PHE A 157 8.00 16.67 -0.61
CA PHE A 157 7.19 16.01 0.41
C PHE A 157 7.88 15.93 1.77
N ASN A 158 9.17 15.54 1.81
CA ASN A 158 10.03 15.53 2.99
C ASN A 158 9.44 14.78 4.21
N VAL A 159 8.71 13.68 3.99
CA VAL A 159 8.24 12.86 5.12
C VAL A 159 9.44 12.22 5.86
N ASP A 160 9.26 11.91 7.13
CA ASP A 160 10.33 11.47 8.01
C ASP A 160 10.54 9.94 8.02
N GLY A 161 9.74 9.20 7.29
CA GLY A 161 9.90 7.76 7.19
C GLY A 161 8.70 7.00 6.67
N TRP A 162 8.83 5.67 6.72
CA TRP A 162 7.85 4.69 6.32
C TRP A 162 7.50 3.74 7.46
N ARG A 163 6.23 3.50 7.68
CA ARG A 163 5.73 2.30 8.34
C ARG A 163 5.37 1.30 7.23
N LEU A 164 5.92 0.12 7.28
CA LEU A 164 5.78 -0.91 6.25
C LEU A 164 4.74 -1.93 6.71
N ASP A 165 3.60 -1.94 6.05
CA ASP A 165 2.50 -2.86 6.31
C ASP A 165 2.89 -4.29 5.94
N VAL A 166 2.65 -5.24 6.85
CA VAL A 166 2.93 -6.68 6.70
C VAL A 166 4.25 -6.97 5.97
N ALA A 167 5.30 -6.32 6.40
CA ALA A 167 6.57 -6.24 5.66
C ALA A 167 7.21 -7.60 5.36
N ALA A 168 7.05 -8.58 6.25
CA ALA A 168 7.57 -9.93 6.05
C ALA A 168 6.82 -10.74 4.97
N ASP A 169 5.59 -10.34 4.62
CA ASP A 169 4.78 -11.04 3.62
C ASP A 169 5.07 -10.60 2.18
N LEU A 170 5.87 -9.54 2.00
CA LEU A 170 6.17 -9.02 0.66
C LEU A 170 7.00 -10.01 -0.16
N GLY A 171 6.58 -10.23 -1.40
CA GLY A 171 7.17 -11.20 -2.32
C GLY A 171 6.58 -12.61 -2.15
N GLN A 172 7.16 -13.57 -2.88
CA GLN A 172 6.73 -14.98 -2.84
C GLN A 172 7.73 -15.84 -2.05
N THR A 173 8.96 -15.37 -1.89
CA THR A 173 10.04 -16.09 -1.20
C THR A 173 10.72 -15.22 -0.16
N ASN A 174 11.23 -15.85 0.91
CA ASN A 174 11.95 -15.14 1.96
C ASN A 174 13.24 -14.49 1.42
N ASP A 175 13.95 -15.16 0.53
CA ASP A 175 15.17 -14.63 -0.10
C ASP A 175 14.87 -13.35 -0.90
N TYR A 176 13.73 -13.32 -1.63
CA TYR A 176 13.31 -12.14 -2.35
C TYR A 176 12.92 -11.01 -1.39
N ASN A 177 12.18 -11.31 -0.33
CA ASN A 177 11.78 -10.37 0.72
C ASN A 177 12.99 -9.61 1.26
N HIS A 178 14.01 -10.33 1.74
CA HIS A 178 15.26 -9.74 2.22
C HIS A 178 15.98 -8.91 1.14
N SER A 179 16.08 -9.43 -0.09
CA SER A 179 16.70 -8.69 -1.20
C SER A 179 15.96 -7.39 -1.51
N PHE A 180 14.62 -7.41 -1.49
CA PHE A 180 13.81 -6.22 -1.73
C PHE A 180 14.00 -5.16 -0.64
N TRP A 181 13.96 -5.55 0.65
CA TRP A 181 14.09 -4.58 1.74
C TRP A 181 15.49 -3.94 1.80
N LYS A 182 16.54 -4.64 1.40
CA LYS A 182 17.89 -4.06 1.23
C LYS A 182 17.88 -2.97 0.16
N LYS A 183 17.32 -3.24 -1.01
CA LYS A 183 17.15 -2.25 -2.09
C LYS A 183 16.28 -1.07 -1.66
N PHE A 184 15.20 -1.35 -0.95
CA PHE A 184 14.29 -0.30 -0.44
C PHE A 184 15.00 0.61 0.55
N ARG A 185 15.75 0.02 1.50
CA ARG A 185 16.58 0.78 2.43
C ARG A 185 17.59 1.66 1.71
N GLU A 186 18.35 1.10 0.78
CA GLU A 186 19.29 1.87 -0.03
C GLU A 186 18.61 3.04 -0.71
N ALA A 187 17.49 2.80 -1.40
CA ALA A 187 16.74 3.85 -2.09
C ALA A 187 16.23 4.97 -1.14
N VAL A 188 15.73 4.61 0.03
CA VAL A 188 15.22 5.56 1.03
C VAL A 188 16.35 6.33 1.69
N LYS A 189 17.40 5.64 2.15
CA LYS A 189 18.52 6.27 2.89
C LYS A 189 19.41 7.13 1.99
N ASP A 190 19.54 6.80 0.72
CA ASP A 190 20.23 7.65 -0.26
C ASP A 190 19.49 8.99 -0.46
N ALA A 191 18.17 8.95 -0.42
CA ALA A 191 17.34 10.15 -0.56
C ALA A 191 17.24 10.97 0.74
N ASN A 192 17.11 10.29 1.87
CA ASN A 192 17.04 10.90 3.20
C ASN A 192 17.64 9.93 4.24
N PRO A 193 18.90 10.11 4.63
CA PRO A 193 19.57 9.22 5.57
C PRO A 193 18.93 9.17 6.97
N ASN A 194 18.11 10.19 7.30
CA ASN A 194 17.40 10.28 8.58
C ASN A 194 15.98 9.70 8.52
N ALA A 195 15.49 9.28 7.36
CA ALA A 195 14.16 8.69 7.25
C ALA A 195 14.11 7.35 8.00
N LEU A 196 13.10 7.19 8.85
CA LEU A 196 12.87 5.96 9.59
C LEU A 196 12.24 4.90 8.68
N ILE A 197 12.66 3.66 8.83
CA ILE A 197 12.04 2.47 8.23
C ILE A 197 11.55 1.59 9.37
N LEU A 198 10.25 1.68 9.66
CA LEU A 198 9.57 0.96 10.72
C LEU A 198 8.69 -0.13 10.09
N ALA A 199 8.93 -1.39 10.38
CA ALA A 199 8.13 -2.48 9.83
C ALA A 199 7.05 -2.97 10.79
N GLU A 200 5.90 -3.33 10.25
CA GLU A 200 4.95 -4.18 10.94
C GLU A 200 5.41 -5.62 10.81
N HIS A 201 5.69 -6.23 11.95
CA HIS A 201 6.10 -7.62 12.03
C HIS A 201 5.72 -8.20 13.39
N TYR A 202 5.20 -9.44 13.38
CA TYR A 202 4.89 -10.24 14.55
C TYR A 202 5.97 -11.31 14.72
N GLY A 203 6.37 -11.57 15.95
CA GLY A 203 7.43 -12.52 16.26
C GLY A 203 8.83 -11.92 16.22
N ASP A 204 9.85 -12.77 16.03
CA ASP A 204 11.26 -12.37 16.07
C ASP A 204 11.70 -11.66 14.78
N PRO A 205 12.01 -10.35 14.83
CA PRO A 205 12.44 -9.59 13.65
C PRO A 205 13.96 -9.64 13.41
N SER A 206 14.70 -10.45 14.14
CA SER A 206 16.17 -10.40 14.17
C SER A 206 16.81 -10.52 12.80
N GLU A 207 16.21 -11.29 11.89
CA GLU A 207 16.74 -11.49 10.53
C GLU A 207 16.74 -10.19 9.71
N TRP A 208 15.77 -9.29 9.91
CA TRP A 208 15.66 -8.01 9.19
C TRP A 208 16.33 -6.84 9.89
N LEU A 209 16.73 -6.99 11.16
CA LEU A 209 17.34 -5.93 11.97
C LEU A 209 18.88 -5.98 11.99
N GLN A 210 19.50 -6.49 10.92
CA GLN A 210 20.95 -6.57 10.79
C GLN A 210 21.62 -5.26 10.37
N GLY A 211 20.84 -4.20 10.14
CA GLY A 211 21.33 -2.86 9.79
C GLY A 211 21.25 -2.53 8.30
N ASP A 212 20.84 -3.47 7.48
CA ASP A 212 20.78 -3.35 6.02
C ASP A 212 19.33 -3.41 5.44
N GLU A 213 18.32 -3.59 6.31
CA GLU A 213 16.90 -3.65 5.93
C GLU A 213 16.07 -2.64 6.75
N TRP A 214 15.31 -3.09 7.77
CA TRP A 214 14.51 -2.20 8.60
C TRP A 214 15.35 -1.55 9.70
N ASP A 215 14.94 -0.36 10.16
CA ASP A 215 15.55 0.28 11.33
C ASP A 215 14.97 -0.28 12.63
N THR A 216 13.69 -0.60 12.64
CA THR A 216 12.94 -1.08 13.80
C THR A 216 11.62 -1.71 13.38
N VAL A 217 10.95 -2.33 14.35
CA VAL A 217 9.60 -2.90 14.16
C VAL A 217 8.59 -2.30 15.11
N MET A 218 7.29 -2.45 14.81
CA MET A 218 6.21 -2.20 15.76
C MET A 218 6.35 -3.16 16.94
N ASN A 219 6.33 -2.62 18.15
CA ASN A 219 6.71 -3.38 19.34
C ASN A 219 5.52 -4.19 19.90
N TYR A 220 5.08 -5.19 19.16
CA TYR A 220 4.01 -6.09 19.57
C TYR A 220 4.47 -7.01 20.70
N ASP A 221 5.54 -7.77 20.50
CA ASP A 221 5.99 -8.82 21.42
C ASP A 221 6.61 -8.29 22.72
N ALA A 222 7.35 -7.19 22.65
CA ALA A 222 8.05 -6.70 23.84
C ALA A 222 7.29 -5.61 24.62
N PHE A 223 6.20 -5.07 24.08
CA PHE A 223 5.40 -4.03 24.75
C PHE A 223 3.91 -4.34 24.73
N MET A 224 3.28 -4.43 23.57
CA MET A 224 1.82 -4.55 23.48
C MET A 224 1.31 -5.80 24.19
N GLU A 225 1.87 -6.95 23.86
CA GLU A 225 1.43 -8.23 24.45
C GLU A 225 1.70 -8.31 25.95
N PRO A 226 2.91 -8.02 26.46
CA PRO A 226 3.14 -8.04 27.91
C PRO A 226 2.26 -7.07 28.70
N VAL A 227 2.00 -5.88 28.14
CA VAL A 227 1.11 -4.90 28.79
C VAL A 227 -0.33 -5.38 28.77
N THR A 228 -0.80 -5.91 27.65
CA THR A 228 -2.15 -6.46 27.52
C THR A 228 -2.34 -7.64 28.48
N TRP A 229 -1.39 -8.55 28.50
CA TRP A 229 -1.41 -9.69 29.43
C TRP A 229 -1.46 -9.24 30.90
N PHE A 230 -0.61 -8.28 31.27
CA PHE A 230 -0.59 -7.75 32.64
C PHE A 230 -1.93 -7.09 33.01
N LEU A 231 -2.54 -6.33 32.12
CA LEU A 231 -3.78 -5.58 32.39
C LEU A 231 -5.04 -6.46 32.30
N THR A 232 -5.05 -7.46 31.45
CA THR A 232 -6.24 -8.30 31.18
C THR A 232 -6.18 -9.68 31.84
N GLY A 233 -5.00 -10.13 32.26
CA GLY A 233 -4.75 -11.50 32.72
C GLY A 233 -4.73 -12.55 31.62
N MET A 234 -4.75 -12.15 30.35
CA MET A 234 -4.66 -13.05 29.20
C MET A 234 -3.21 -13.48 29.00
N GLU A 235 -2.98 -14.77 28.84
CA GLU A 235 -1.66 -15.30 28.51
C GLU A 235 -1.32 -15.04 27.04
N LYS A 236 -0.05 -14.74 26.78
CA LYS A 236 0.50 -14.64 25.45
C LYS A 236 0.36 -15.99 24.73
N HIS A 237 -0.15 -15.99 23.49
CA HIS A 237 -0.28 -17.16 22.62
C HIS A 237 -1.09 -18.35 23.19
N SER A 238 -2.09 -18.10 24.01
CA SER A 238 -3.07 -19.15 24.20
C SER A 238 -3.92 -19.26 22.92
N ASP A 239 -3.81 -20.39 22.24
CA ASP A 239 -4.55 -20.66 20.98
C ASP A 239 -6.07 -20.47 21.15
N GLU A 240 -6.58 -20.64 22.38
CA GLU A 240 -7.97 -20.41 22.75
C GLU A 240 -8.39 -18.94 22.71
N HIS A 241 -7.46 -17.99 22.75
CA HIS A 241 -7.76 -16.55 22.73
C HIS A 241 -7.62 -15.91 21.35
N MET A 242 -6.94 -16.57 20.42
CA MET A 242 -6.81 -16.10 19.05
C MET A 242 -8.09 -16.26 18.23
N GLU A 243 -8.98 -17.17 18.64
CA GLU A 243 -10.28 -17.39 17.99
C GLU A 243 -11.37 -16.41 18.48
N ASP A 244 -11.16 -15.74 19.62
CA ASP A 244 -12.13 -14.84 20.25
C ASP A 244 -11.82 -13.34 20.02
N LEU A 245 -10.70 -13.01 19.35
CA LEU A 245 -10.29 -11.65 18.97
C LEU A 245 -10.52 -11.39 17.50
#